data_810afd288d6eff38be1bf8d2f8490fa9
#
_entry.id   810afd288d6eff38be1bf8d2f8490fa9
#
_cell.length_a   1.000
_cell.length_b   1.000
_cell.length_c   1.000
_cell.angle_alpha   90.00
_cell.angle_beta   90.00
_cell.angle_gamma   90.00
#
_symmetry.space_group_name_H-M   'P 1'
#
loop_
_entity.id
_entity.type
_entity.pdbx_description
1 polymer ?
#
loop_
_entity_poly.entity_id
_entity_poly.type
_entity_poly.pdbx_seq_one_letter_code
_entity_poly.pdbx_strand_id
1 'polypeptide(L)'
;MKVGEKLLKVLGKKYGPDQMIHKEFERYDISFKTDEEGNPVMLFIGTRKEDGLIKGDRFARVLIRDTTGKVLKDHWDNKGKI
;
A
#
# COMPACT_ATOMS: atom_id res chain seq x y z
N MET A 1 0.81 -10.10 10.23
CA MET A 1 0.40 -8.71 10.40
C MET A 1 -0.80 -8.40 9.52
N LYS A 2 -1.75 -7.67 10.04
CA LYS A 2 -2.91 -7.20 9.29
C LYS A 2 -2.83 -5.69 9.11
N VAL A 3 -3.42 -5.21 8.02
CA VAL A 3 -3.53 -3.77 7.79
C VAL A 3 -4.66 -3.25 8.67
N GLY A 4 -4.32 -2.45 9.69
CA GLY A 4 -5.28 -1.88 10.62
C GLY A 4 -5.96 -0.63 10.08
N GLU A 5 -6.97 -0.13 10.82
CA GLU A 5 -7.75 1.03 10.39
C GLU A 5 -6.93 2.28 10.10
N LYS A 6 -5.96 2.58 10.95
CA LYS A 6 -5.14 3.79 10.77
C LYS A 6 -4.32 3.72 9.49
N LEU A 7 -3.76 2.54 9.21
CA LEU A 7 -2.99 2.35 7.99
C LEU A 7 -3.90 2.35 6.76
N LEU A 8 -5.10 1.79 6.87
CA LEU A 8 -6.09 1.83 5.79
C LEU A 8 -6.47 3.25 5.42
N LYS A 9 -6.51 4.17 6.37
CA LYS A 9 -6.78 5.59 6.08
C LYS A 9 -5.67 6.22 5.24
N VAL A 10 -4.42 5.86 5.52
CA VAL A 10 -3.29 6.33 4.71
C VAL A 10 -3.38 5.76 3.30
N LEU A 11 -3.65 4.46 3.19
CA LEU A 11 -3.70 3.75 1.91
C LEU A 11 -4.97 4.05 1.12
N GLY A 12 -6.00 4.58 1.76
CA GLY A 12 -7.25 4.97 1.10
C GLY A 12 -7.21 6.33 0.43
N LYS A 13 -6.18 7.12 0.66
CA LYS A 13 -6.01 8.43 0.03
C LYS A 13 -5.49 8.27 -1.39
N LYS A 14 -5.72 9.28 -2.21
CA LYS A 14 -5.11 9.35 -3.54
C LYS A 14 -3.84 10.16 -3.49
N TYR A 15 -2.86 9.71 -4.25
CA TYR A 15 -1.55 10.34 -4.36
C TYR A 15 -1.26 10.62 -5.84
N GLY A 16 -0.03 10.96 -6.17
CA GLY A 16 0.36 11.09 -7.57
C GLY A 16 0.38 9.73 -8.28
N PRO A 17 0.13 9.70 -9.59
CA PRO A 17 0.11 8.44 -10.34
C PRO A 17 1.49 7.84 -10.54
N ASP A 18 1.54 6.52 -10.56
CA ASP A 18 2.75 5.74 -10.89
C ASP A 18 3.97 6.12 -10.06
N GLN A 19 3.76 6.31 -8.73
CA GLN A 19 4.81 6.73 -7.82
C GLN A 19 5.11 5.67 -6.78
N MET A 20 6.35 5.69 -6.28
CA MET A 20 6.73 4.99 -5.07
C MET A 20 6.85 6.03 -3.96
N ILE A 21 6.02 5.91 -2.94
CA ILE A 21 5.94 6.88 -1.85
C ILE A 21 6.48 6.26 -0.58
N HIS A 22 7.38 7.00 0.10
CA HIS A 22 8.02 6.56 1.33
C HIS A 22 7.48 7.39 2.48
N LYS A 23 7.06 6.73 3.55
CA LYS A 23 6.55 7.38 4.76
C LYS A 23 6.96 6.59 5.99
N GLU A 24 6.80 7.21 7.14
CA GLU A 24 6.83 6.52 8.42
C GLU A 24 5.39 6.33 8.90
N PHE A 25 5.14 5.19 9.52
CA PHE A 25 3.84 4.90 10.10
C PHE A 25 4.06 4.27 11.48
N GLU A 26 3.76 5.05 12.52
CA GLU A 26 4.06 4.66 13.90
C GLU A 26 5.56 4.35 14.03
N ARG A 27 5.92 3.14 14.45
CA ARG A 27 7.33 2.71 14.57
C ARG A 27 7.87 1.99 13.33
N TYR A 28 7.05 1.93 12.28
CA TYR A 28 7.44 1.24 11.05
C TYR A 28 7.77 2.22 9.95
N ASP A 29 8.62 1.77 9.04
CA ASP A 29 8.81 2.44 7.77
C ASP A 29 7.86 1.79 6.76
N ILE A 30 7.24 2.59 5.91
CA ILE A 30 6.39 2.08 4.85
C ILE A 30 6.81 2.67 3.51
N SER A 31 6.60 1.88 2.47
CA SER A 31 6.67 2.34 1.09
C SER A 31 5.48 1.76 0.36
N PHE A 32 4.84 2.56 -0.47
CA PHE A 32 3.74 2.04 -1.27
C PHE A 32 3.81 2.56 -2.69
N LYS A 33 3.41 1.70 -3.61
CA LYS A 33 3.37 2.01 -5.03
C LYS A 33 1.95 2.36 -5.43
N THR A 34 1.80 3.42 -6.22
CA THR A 34 0.49 3.85 -6.72
C THR A 34 0.28 3.38 -8.15
N ASP A 35 -0.99 3.26 -8.53
CA ASP A 35 -1.38 2.96 -9.90
C ASP A 35 -1.47 4.26 -10.73
N GLU A 36 -1.94 4.15 -11.96
CA GLU A 36 -2.09 5.29 -12.86
C GLU A 36 -3.11 6.33 -12.39
N GLU A 37 -4.00 5.96 -11.46
CA GLU A 37 -4.97 6.88 -10.88
C GLU A 37 -4.53 7.43 -9.53
N GLY A 38 -3.36 7.03 -9.04
CA GLY A 38 -2.84 7.48 -7.76
C GLY A 38 -3.32 6.68 -6.55
N ASN A 39 -3.93 5.53 -6.77
CA ASN A 39 -4.34 4.66 -5.68
C ASN A 39 -3.18 3.78 -5.23
N PRO A 40 -2.83 3.73 -3.93
CA PRO A 40 -1.88 2.74 -3.45
C PRO A 40 -2.35 1.33 -3.76
N VAL A 41 -1.50 0.51 -4.36
CA VAL A 41 -1.84 -0.87 -4.75
C VAL A 41 -0.85 -1.90 -4.23
N MET A 42 0.33 -1.46 -3.81
CA MET A 42 1.32 -2.35 -3.22
C MET A 42 1.97 -1.66 -2.02
N LEU A 43 2.05 -2.38 -0.91
CA LEU A 43 2.58 -1.84 0.34
C LEU A 43 3.72 -2.72 0.84
N PHE A 44 4.80 -2.06 1.26
CA PHE A 44 5.91 -2.67 1.99
C PHE A 44 5.96 -2.02 3.37
N ILE A 45 5.97 -2.84 4.42
CA ILE A 45 5.99 -2.33 5.79
C ILE A 45 7.00 -3.10 6.63
N GLY A 46 7.85 -2.37 7.34
CA GLY A 46 8.88 -2.95 8.18
C GLY A 46 9.96 -1.94 8.50
N THR A 47 11.22 -2.30 8.24
CA THR A 47 12.39 -1.46 8.50
C THR A 47 13.11 -1.12 7.20
N ARG A 48 13.32 0.18 6.96
CA ARG A 48 14.07 0.63 5.78
C ARG A 48 15.56 0.38 5.99
N LYS A 49 16.17 -0.29 5.03
CA LYS A 49 17.59 -0.61 5.04
C LYS A 49 18.40 0.51 4.34
N GLU A 50 19.72 0.40 4.43
CA GLU A 50 20.64 1.41 3.86
C GLU A 50 20.46 1.59 2.35
N ASP A 51 20.04 0.54 1.66
CA ASP A 51 19.76 0.59 0.22
C ASP A 51 18.42 1.24 -0.13
N GLY A 52 17.66 1.70 0.88
CA GLY A 52 16.35 2.33 0.68
C GLY A 52 15.19 1.37 0.60
N LEU A 53 15.45 0.08 0.56
CA LEU A 53 14.38 -0.93 0.51
C LEU A 53 13.88 -1.28 1.90
N ILE A 54 12.62 -1.68 1.98
CA ILE A 54 12.02 -2.10 3.24
C ILE A 54 12.12 -3.61 3.37
N LYS A 55 12.58 -4.07 4.54
CA LYS A 55 12.56 -5.46 4.91
C LYS A 55 11.41 -5.68 5.89
N GLY A 56 10.49 -6.58 5.55
CA GLY A 56 9.31 -6.84 6.36
C GLY A 56 8.25 -7.55 5.54
N ASP A 57 7.02 -7.09 5.68
CA ASP A 57 5.86 -7.69 5.00
C ASP A 57 5.50 -6.91 3.74
N ARG A 58 4.96 -7.63 2.77
CA ARG A 58 4.43 -7.07 1.54
C ARG A 58 2.93 -7.36 1.46
N PHE A 59 2.16 -6.34 1.07
CA PHE A 59 0.73 -6.46 0.84
C PHE A 59 0.40 -6.01 -0.57
N ALA A 60 -0.60 -6.62 -1.16
CA ALA A 60 -1.13 -6.19 -2.45
C ALA A 60 -2.62 -5.91 -2.30
N ARG A 61 -3.08 -4.85 -2.95
CA ARG A 61 -4.48 -4.45 -2.93
C ARG A 61 -5.22 -5.07 -4.11
N VAL A 62 -6.40 -5.62 -3.83
CA VAL A 62 -7.33 -6.05 -4.85
C VAL A 62 -8.41 -4.99 -4.94
N LEU A 63 -8.47 -4.31 -6.08
CA LEU A 63 -9.42 -3.22 -6.31
C LEU A 63 -10.17 -3.53 -7.60
N ILE A 64 -11.42 -3.96 -7.47
CA ILE A 64 -12.25 -4.35 -8.60
C ILE A 64 -13.41 -3.36 -8.75
N ARG A 65 -13.60 -2.88 -9.96
CA ARG A 65 -14.68 -1.94 -10.30
C ARG A 65 -15.59 -2.57 -11.36
N ASP A 66 -16.85 -2.14 -11.38
CA ASP A 66 -17.76 -2.51 -12.46
C ASP A 66 -17.58 -1.57 -13.66
N THR A 67 -18.40 -1.75 -14.68
CA THR A 67 -18.31 -0.94 -15.91
C THR A 67 -18.66 0.54 -15.69
N THR A 68 -19.33 0.87 -14.59
CA THR A 68 -19.68 2.25 -14.25
C THR A 68 -18.63 2.92 -13.36
N GLY A 69 -17.58 2.19 -12.96
CA GLY A 69 -16.54 2.69 -12.08
C GLY A 69 -16.81 2.47 -10.60
N LYS A 70 -17.94 1.84 -10.25
CA LYS A 70 -18.27 1.55 -8.86
C LYS A 70 -17.34 0.45 -8.32
N VAL A 71 -16.79 0.68 -7.13
CA VAL A 71 -15.92 -0.30 -6.48
C VAL A 71 -16.76 -1.46 -5.96
N LEU A 72 -16.46 -2.66 -6.45
CA LEU A 72 -17.11 -3.89 -6.04
C LEU A 72 -16.32 -4.63 -4.98
N LYS A 73 -14.99 -4.50 -5.02
CA LYS A 73 -14.10 -5.19 -4.11
C LYS A 73 -12.88 -4.33 -3.85
N ASP A 74 -12.50 -4.18 -2.60
CA ASP A 74 -11.33 -3.43 -2.19
C ASP A 74 -10.79 -4.02 -0.90
N HIS A 75 -9.68 -4.76 -0.99
CA HIS A 75 -9.03 -5.31 0.20
C HIS A 75 -7.53 -5.48 -0.03
N TRP A 76 -6.80 -5.65 1.07
CA TRP A 76 -5.35 -5.83 1.08
C TRP A 76 -5.01 -7.23 1.51
N ASP A 77 -4.24 -7.94 0.68
CA ASP A 77 -3.78 -9.29 0.97
C ASP A 77 -2.31 -9.29 1.38
N ASN A 78 -1.99 -10.00 2.44
CA ASN A 78 -0.60 -10.21 2.84
C ASN A 78 0.04 -11.21 1.87
N LYS A 79 1.14 -10.81 1.24
CA LYS A 79 1.89 -11.64 0.30
C LYS A 79 3.17 -12.22 0.91
N GLY A 80 3.31 -12.13 2.23
CA GLY A 80 4.43 -12.69 2.95
C GLY A 80 5.60 -11.75 3.11
N LYS A 81 6.72 -12.32 3.46
CA LYS A 81 7.95 -11.55 3.68
C LYS A 81 8.64 -11.19 2.36
N ILE A 82 9.32 -10.09 2.42
CA ILE A 82 10.12 -9.62 1.27
C ILE A 82 11.47 -10.33 1.30
#